data_2f9b1a93b8cab1e04cda3f23ea76af6c
#
_entry.id   2f9b1a93b8cab1e04cda3f23ea76af6c
#
_cell.length_a   1.000
_cell.length_b   1.000
_cell.length_c   1.000
_cell.angle_alpha   90.00
_cell.angle_beta   90.00
_cell.angle_gamma   90.00
#
_symmetry.space_group_name_H-M   'P 1'
#
loop_
_entity.id
_entity.type
_entity.pdbx_description
1 polymer ?
#
loop_
_entity_poly.entity_id
_entity_poly.type
_entity_poly.pdbx_seq_one_letter_code
_entity_poly.pdbx_strand_id
1 'polypeptide(L)'
;LFTSATAWGQALVLDSSALQKKNITAVRVSVPPKIDGHPDEPIWQSAPAATQFVEYGPRNGTLPALPTVIRFAYDDVALYILAVMYDPRPDSICRELGRRDQIEALNTDYISFDILPYNDGLNMYEFKVSPANLQNDCKYSAVGQDITWDAVWESAALITDSAWIAEVKIPYSALRFPKIEDQVWGIDMWRNIHRYHEYSTWSWVDNKSQDIFRYYGTLTGIRDINPPVRLSFSPYVSGYVEKSPENENWSWFLRGGLDLRYGLNESYTLDMMLIPDFGQVQSDDQILNLTPFEIRYDEKRQFFTEATELFDKCEIFYTRRVGSMPKNYYAGYDSLKENEKVTKNPDQTRIINATKISGRNAKGLG
;
A
#
# COMPACT_ATOMS: atom_id res chain seq x y z
N LEU A 1 -27.42 27.71 48.48
CA LEU A 1 -26.10 28.04 47.95
C LEU A 1 -25.60 26.85 47.12
N PHE A 2 -25.88 26.89 45.83
CA PHE A 2 -25.32 25.92 44.85
C PHE A 2 -24.05 26.54 44.31
N THR A 3 -22.90 25.93 44.60
CA THR A 3 -21.65 26.22 43.92
C THR A 3 -21.50 25.27 42.73
N SER A 4 -21.69 25.81 41.52
CA SER A 4 -21.38 25.13 40.26
C SER A 4 -19.86 25.06 40.08
N ALA A 5 -19.29 23.90 40.23
CA ALA A 5 -17.92 23.65 39.82
C ALA A 5 -17.87 23.45 38.29
N THR A 6 -17.48 24.48 37.58
CA THR A 6 -17.07 24.36 36.16
C THR A 6 -15.69 23.73 36.11
N ALA A 7 -15.63 22.42 35.89
CA ALA A 7 -14.39 21.75 35.53
C ALA A 7 -14.06 22.11 34.07
N TRP A 8 -13.27 23.13 33.87
CA TRP A 8 -12.58 23.36 32.61
C TRP A 8 -11.49 22.27 32.47
N GLY A 9 -11.64 21.42 31.50
CA GLY A 9 -10.61 20.43 31.19
C GLY A 9 -9.31 21.16 30.87
N GLN A 10 -8.33 21.06 31.75
CA GLN A 10 -6.97 21.45 31.46
C GLN A 10 -6.46 20.49 30.37
N ALA A 11 -6.13 21.01 29.20
CA ALA A 11 -5.34 20.29 28.24
C ALA A 11 -4.02 19.89 28.90
N LEU A 12 -3.84 18.62 29.19
CA LEU A 12 -2.57 18.09 29.70
C LEU A 12 -1.53 18.32 28.59
N VAL A 13 -0.68 19.31 28.78
CA VAL A 13 0.46 19.59 27.91
C VAL A 13 1.42 18.42 28.10
N LEU A 14 1.81 17.79 26.98
CA LEU A 14 2.81 16.73 27.00
C LEU A 14 4.10 17.22 27.62
N ASP A 15 4.69 16.38 28.47
CA ASP A 15 6.05 16.58 28.97
C ASP A 15 7.05 16.56 27.78
N SER A 16 8.15 17.29 27.92
CA SER A 16 9.23 17.35 26.92
C SER A 16 9.79 15.99 26.47
N SER A 17 9.58 14.95 27.29
CA SER A 17 9.89 13.56 26.96
C SER A 17 9.07 13.00 25.77
N ALA A 18 7.88 13.51 25.53
CA ALA A 18 7.06 13.09 24.40
C ALA A 18 7.57 13.59 23.04
N LEU A 19 8.45 14.59 23.05
CA LEU A 19 9.10 15.15 21.87
C LEU A 19 10.39 14.39 21.49
N GLN A 20 10.84 13.47 22.34
CA GLN A 20 12.01 12.63 22.01
C GLN A 20 11.63 11.54 21.04
N LYS A 21 12.57 11.24 20.12
CA LYS A 21 12.42 10.13 19.18
C LYS A 21 12.24 8.83 19.95
N LYS A 22 11.10 8.18 19.77
CA LYS A 22 10.77 6.93 20.46
C LYS A 22 11.53 5.77 19.84
N ASN A 23 11.79 4.74 20.65
CA ASN A 23 12.41 3.50 20.22
C ASN A 23 11.60 2.33 20.77
N ILE A 24 11.38 1.32 19.94
CA ILE A 24 10.76 0.05 20.32
C ILE A 24 11.61 -1.11 19.80
N THR A 25 11.66 -2.19 20.56
CA THR A 25 12.46 -3.38 20.22
C THR A 25 11.54 -4.52 19.83
N ALA A 26 11.76 -5.12 18.65
CA ALA A 26 11.15 -6.37 18.27
C ALA A 26 11.86 -7.55 18.93
N VAL A 27 11.11 -8.58 19.32
CA VAL A 27 11.64 -9.79 19.96
C VAL A 27 11.62 -10.95 18.97
N ARG A 28 12.75 -11.65 18.88
CA ARG A 28 12.84 -12.83 18.01
C ARG A 28 12.02 -13.99 18.60
N VAL A 29 11.27 -14.68 17.74
CA VAL A 29 10.51 -15.87 18.10
C VAL A 29 11.05 -17.10 17.38
N SER A 30 10.98 -18.24 18.05
CA SER A 30 11.29 -19.56 17.46
C SER A 30 10.05 -20.25 16.89
N VAL A 31 8.89 -19.92 17.44
CA VAL A 31 7.59 -20.38 16.95
C VAL A 31 6.78 -19.15 16.59
N PRO A 32 6.41 -18.97 15.33
CA PRO A 32 5.64 -17.81 14.90
C PRO A 32 4.27 -17.77 15.58
N PRO A 33 3.79 -16.58 15.97
CA PRO A 33 2.43 -16.43 16.49
C PRO A 33 1.41 -16.76 15.40
N LYS A 34 0.27 -17.26 15.81
CA LYS A 34 -0.86 -17.52 14.91
C LYS A 34 -1.60 -16.21 14.70
N ILE A 35 -1.97 -15.95 13.47
CA ILE A 35 -2.70 -14.74 13.11
C ILE A 35 -4.20 -15.07 13.12
N ASP A 36 -4.83 -15.00 14.28
CA ASP A 36 -6.25 -15.32 14.46
C ASP A 36 -7.04 -14.30 15.29
N GLY A 37 -6.37 -13.24 15.74
CA GLY A 37 -6.96 -12.15 16.54
C GLY A 37 -6.98 -12.45 18.05
N HIS A 38 -6.46 -13.59 18.48
CA HIS A 38 -6.36 -13.99 19.89
C HIS A 38 -4.91 -13.88 20.38
N PRO A 39 -4.54 -12.87 21.18
CA PRO A 39 -3.17 -12.61 21.61
C PRO A 39 -2.77 -13.50 22.78
N ASP A 40 -2.95 -14.82 22.66
CA ASP A 40 -2.70 -15.80 23.71
C ASP A 40 -1.28 -16.37 23.69
N GLU A 41 -0.47 -16.07 22.67
CA GLU A 41 0.91 -16.52 22.62
C GLU A 41 1.79 -15.85 23.68
N PRO A 42 2.67 -16.63 24.31
CA PRO A 42 3.56 -16.11 25.38
C PRO A 42 4.42 -14.92 24.95
N ILE A 43 4.75 -14.81 23.67
CA ILE A 43 5.57 -13.71 23.15
C ILE A 43 4.90 -12.35 23.41
N TRP A 44 3.60 -12.27 23.27
CA TRP A 44 2.86 -11.02 23.47
C TRP A 44 2.86 -10.52 24.92
N GLN A 45 3.14 -11.40 25.87
CA GLN A 45 3.30 -11.01 27.27
C GLN A 45 4.68 -10.45 27.56
N SER A 46 5.72 -10.93 26.87
CA SER A 46 7.13 -10.58 27.12
C SER A 46 7.66 -9.47 26.21
N ALA A 47 7.09 -9.29 25.03
CA ALA A 47 7.53 -8.26 24.09
C ALA A 47 7.28 -6.83 24.63
N PRO A 48 8.26 -5.92 24.49
CA PRO A 48 8.10 -4.53 24.86
C PRO A 48 6.86 -3.90 24.20
N ALA A 49 6.18 -3.03 24.94
CA ALA A 49 4.96 -2.39 24.50
C ALA A 49 5.22 -0.94 24.03
N ALA A 50 4.84 -0.61 22.80
CA ALA A 50 4.71 0.75 22.33
C ALA A 50 3.39 1.32 22.87
N THR A 51 3.49 2.33 23.71
CA THR A 51 2.37 3.01 24.37
C THR A 51 2.53 4.53 24.25
N GLN A 52 1.75 5.30 25.00
CA GLN A 52 1.85 6.76 25.04
C GLN A 52 1.65 7.41 23.67
N PHE A 53 0.61 7.00 22.96
CA PHE A 53 0.19 7.64 21.72
C PHE A 53 -0.18 9.12 22.00
N VAL A 54 -0.07 9.93 20.97
CA VAL A 54 -0.33 11.37 21.01
C VAL A 54 -1.36 11.71 19.94
N GLU A 55 -2.33 12.53 20.27
CA GLU A 55 -3.31 12.99 19.28
C GLU A 55 -2.60 13.85 18.21
N TYR A 56 -2.76 13.47 16.96
CA TYR A 56 -2.31 14.23 15.80
C TYR A 56 -3.37 15.25 15.36
N GLY A 57 -4.61 14.86 15.39
CA GLY A 57 -5.74 15.68 15.04
C GLY A 57 -7.05 15.22 15.70
N PRO A 58 -7.95 16.15 16.01
CA PRO A 58 -7.92 17.59 15.76
C PRO A 58 -7.03 18.41 16.72
N ARG A 59 -6.60 17.87 17.88
CA ARG A 59 -5.86 18.61 18.91
C ARG A 59 -4.40 18.12 18.98
N ASN A 60 -3.58 18.56 18.05
CA ASN A 60 -2.19 18.11 17.97
C ASN A 60 -1.43 18.28 19.30
N GLY A 61 -0.81 17.21 19.75
CA GLY A 61 0.02 17.20 20.96
C GLY A 61 -0.76 16.97 22.26
N THR A 62 -2.04 16.60 22.23
CA THR A 62 -2.79 16.19 23.43
C THR A 62 -2.79 14.65 23.61
N LEU A 63 -3.30 14.18 24.75
CA LEU A 63 -3.52 12.77 24.97
C LEU A 63 -4.69 12.27 24.10
N PRO A 64 -4.58 11.08 23.48
CA PRO A 64 -5.68 10.51 22.73
C PRO A 64 -6.83 10.10 23.65
N ALA A 65 -8.05 10.07 23.09
CA ALA A 65 -9.25 9.71 23.84
C ALA A 65 -9.21 8.26 24.38
N LEU A 66 -8.54 7.36 23.66
CA LEU A 66 -8.51 5.94 24.00
C LEU A 66 -7.08 5.37 23.89
N PRO A 67 -6.66 4.49 24.83
CA PRO A 67 -5.32 3.94 24.83
C PRO A 67 -5.10 2.96 23.67
N THR A 68 -3.86 2.90 23.21
CA THR A 68 -3.35 1.91 22.23
C THR A 68 -2.08 1.28 22.74
N VAL A 69 -1.95 -0.01 22.53
CA VAL A 69 -0.75 -0.80 22.89
C VAL A 69 -0.34 -1.64 21.71
N ILE A 70 0.91 -1.53 21.27
CA ILE A 70 1.42 -2.31 20.15
C ILE A 70 2.71 -3.04 20.54
N ARG A 71 2.88 -4.26 20.06
CA ARG A 71 4.06 -5.10 20.29
C ARG A 71 4.57 -5.68 18.99
N PHE A 72 5.88 -5.91 18.94
CA PHE A 72 6.57 -6.41 17.75
C PHE A 72 7.35 -7.69 18.09
N ALA A 73 7.17 -8.68 17.23
CA ALA A 73 7.96 -9.90 17.23
C ALA A 73 8.45 -10.19 15.80
N TYR A 74 9.46 -11.02 15.63
CA TYR A 74 9.97 -11.38 14.31
C TYR A 74 10.62 -12.76 14.29
N ASP A 75 10.71 -13.34 13.12
CA ASP A 75 11.52 -14.54 12.83
C ASP A 75 12.35 -14.34 11.53
N ASP A 76 12.78 -15.41 10.90
CA ASP A 76 13.54 -15.35 9.65
C ASP A 76 12.68 -15.03 8.41
N VAL A 77 11.34 -15.02 8.55
CA VAL A 77 10.39 -14.93 7.43
C VAL A 77 9.57 -13.66 7.47
N ALA A 78 9.20 -13.18 8.65
CA ALA A 78 8.23 -12.11 8.79
C ALA A 78 8.43 -11.24 10.05
N LEU A 79 7.87 -10.04 10.00
CA LEU A 79 7.57 -9.20 11.14
C LEU A 79 6.14 -9.50 11.60
N TYR A 80 5.94 -9.68 12.89
CA TYR A 80 4.66 -9.90 13.55
C TYR A 80 4.32 -8.70 14.43
N ILE A 81 3.07 -8.25 14.35
CA ILE A 81 2.60 -7.09 15.11
C ILE A 81 1.31 -7.47 15.81
N LEU A 82 1.26 -7.23 17.13
CA LEU A 82 0.03 -7.21 17.90
C LEU A 82 -0.35 -5.77 18.22
N ALA A 83 -1.56 -5.38 17.90
CA ALA A 83 -2.14 -4.10 18.27
C ALA A 83 -3.42 -4.29 19.08
N VAL A 84 -3.47 -3.66 20.26
CA VAL A 84 -4.63 -3.65 21.15
C VAL A 84 -5.14 -2.21 21.25
N MET A 85 -6.28 -1.95 20.69
CA MET A 85 -6.96 -0.66 20.68
C MET A 85 -8.09 -0.68 21.70
N TYR A 86 -7.79 -0.23 22.93
CA TYR A 86 -8.77 -0.21 23.99
C TYR A 86 -9.98 0.68 23.66
N ASP A 87 -11.15 0.20 24.03
CA ASP A 87 -12.41 0.89 23.84
C ASP A 87 -13.45 0.42 24.88
N PRO A 88 -13.93 1.30 25.78
CA PRO A 88 -14.93 0.94 26.78
C PRO A 88 -16.33 0.74 26.19
N ARG A 89 -16.54 1.03 24.90
CA ARG A 89 -17.80 0.89 24.18
C ARG A 89 -17.61 0.15 22.86
N PRO A 90 -17.29 -1.14 22.88
CA PRO A 90 -16.98 -1.90 21.68
C PRO A 90 -18.15 -1.94 20.67
N ASP A 91 -19.39 -1.84 21.12
CA ASP A 91 -20.56 -1.74 20.24
C ASP A 91 -20.60 -0.47 19.38
N SER A 92 -19.83 0.53 19.74
CA SER A 92 -19.76 1.82 19.00
C SER A 92 -18.50 1.94 18.13
N ILE A 93 -17.71 0.89 18.00
CA ILE A 93 -16.57 0.82 17.08
C ILE A 93 -17.12 0.83 15.65
N CYS A 94 -16.65 1.78 14.86
CA CYS A 94 -17.01 1.88 13.46
C CYS A 94 -16.31 0.78 12.67
N ARG A 95 -17.08 -0.04 11.93
CA ARG A 95 -16.59 -1.23 11.21
C ARG A 95 -17.33 -1.49 9.90
N GLU A 96 -17.45 -0.45 9.08
CA GLU A 96 -18.06 -0.60 7.77
C GLU A 96 -17.29 -1.60 6.90
N LEU A 97 -18.01 -2.47 6.20
CA LEU A 97 -17.45 -3.45 5.29
C LEU A 97 -17.19 -2.81 3.93
N GLY A 98 -16.11 -3.20 3.28
CA GLY A 98 -15.73 -2.72 1.96
C GLY A 98 -14.82 -3.70 1.23
N ARG A 99 -14.19 -3.22 0.18
CA ARG A 99 -13.15 -3.96 -0.54
C ARG A 99 -11.79 -3.60 0.03
N ARG A 100 -10.78 -4.45 -0.24
CA ARG A 100 -9.38 -4.12 -0.01
C ARG A 100 -9.05 -2.75 -0.60
N ASP A 101 -8.18 -2.01 0.04
CA ASP A 101 -7.67 -0.69 -0.34
C ASP A 101 -8.71 0.45 -0.39
N GLN A 102 -9.84 0.29 0.32
CA GLN A 102 -10.90 1.29 0.39
C GLN A 102 -11.14 1.84 1.81
N ILE A 103 -10.29 1.54 2.79
CA ILE A 103 -10.48 1.92 4.20
C ILE A 103 -10.75 3.43 4.36
N GLU A 104 -10.02 4.27 3.64
CA GLU A 104 -10.14 5.74 3.73
C GLU A 104 -11.52 6.27 3.26
N ALA A 105 -12.24 5.52 2.43
CA ALA A 105 -13.55 5.90 1.91
C ALA A 105 -14.72 5.41 2.78
N LEU A 106 -14.43 4.66 3.86
CA LEU A 106 -15.43 3.99 4.68
C LEU A 106 -15.56 4.65 6.06
N ASN A 107 -16.74 4.47 6.68
CA ASN A 107 -16.96 4.86 8.07
C ASN A 107 -16.44 3.75 9.00
N THR A 108 -15.13 3.67 9.14
CA THR A 108 -14.48 2.61 9.90
C THR A 108 -13.31 3.14 10.71
N ASP A 109 -13.10 2.55 11.90
CA ASP A 109 -11.85 2.71 12.63
C ASP A 109 -10.75 1.95 11.90
N TYR A 110 -9.48 2.32 12.14
CA TYR A 110 -8.34 1.55 11.67
C TYR A 110 -7.08 1.80 12.50
N ILE A 111 -6.15 0.87 12.37
CA ILE A 111 -4.76 0.99 12.80
C ILE A 111 -3.86 0.90 11.57
N SER A 112 -2.87 1.79 11.47
CA SER A 112 -1.83 1.77 10.44
C SER A 112 -0.46 1.52 11.05
N PHE A 113 0.38 0.81 10.29
CA PHE A 113 1.77 0.54 10.60
C PHE A 113 2.63 1.06 9.45
N ASP A 114 3.35 2.13 9.72
CA ASP A 114 4.23 2.81 8.77
C ASP A 114 5.66 2.33 9.01
N ILE A 115 6.24 1.65 8.04
CA ILE A 115 7.56 1.00 8.15
C ILE A 115 8.51 1.59 7.12
N LEU A 116 9.67 2.10 7.58
CA LEU A 116 10.75 2.63 6.76
C LEU A 116 12.01 1.77 6.94
N PRO A 117 12.17 0.68 6.19
CA PRO A 117 13.27 -0.26 6.44
C PRO A 117 14.67 0.30 6.18
N TYR A 118 14.78 1.35 5.37
CA TYR A 118 16.05 2.06 5.15
C TYR A 118 16.27 3.20 6.15
N ASN A 119 15.26 3.58 6.93
CA ASN A 119 15.26 4.72 7.84
C ASN A 119 15.81 6.01 7.19
N ASP A 120 15.54 6.16 5.91
CA ASP A 120 16.06 7.24 5.05
C ASP A 120 15.11 8.45 4.96
N GLY A 121 13.92 8.34 5.55
CA GLY A 121 12.87 9.37 5.46
C GLY A 121 12.27 9.55 4.06
N LEU A 122 12.52 8.62 3.14
CA LEU A 122 12.08 8.74 1.74
C LEU A 122 11.12 7.63 1.31
N ASN A 123 11.35 6.41 1.79
CA ASN A 123 10.59 5.24 1.37
C ASN A 123 9.88 4.61 2.56
N MET A 124 8.56 4.57 2.52
CA MET A 124 7.71 4.00 3.57
C MET A 124 6.73 2.98 2.98
N TYR A 125 6.49 1.94 3.72
CA TYR A 125 5.43 0.97 3.48
C TYR A 125 4.37 1.14 4.55
N GLU A 126 3.13 1.32 4.14
CA GLU A 126 1.97 1.46 5.02
C GLU A 126 1.10 0.21 4.94
N PHE A 127 0.71 -0.31 6.10
CA PHE A 127 -0.21 -1.44 6.23
C PHE A 127 -1.32 -1.04 7.20
N LYS A 128 -2.58 -1.04 6.73
CA LYS A 128 -3.74 -0.69 7.55
C LYS A 128 -4.66 -1.88 7.74
N VAL A 129 -5.22 -1.99 8.94
CA VAL A 129 -6.25 -2.97 9.27
C VAL A 129 -7.43 -2.26 9.93
N SER A 130 -8.64 -2.62 9.54
CA SER A 130 -9.88 -2.17 10.19
C SER A 130 -10.41 -3.23 11.17
N PRO A 131 -11.36 -2.88 12.07
CA PRO A 131 -12.01 -3.86 12.95
C PRO A 131 -12.81 -4.93 12.21
N ALA A 132 -13.16 -4.69 10.95
CA ALA A 132 -13.77 -5.67 10.04
C ALA A 132 -12.74 -6.52 9.29
N ASN A 133 -11.45 -6.45 9.67
CA ASN A 133 -10.33 -7.10 9.02
C ASN A 133 -10.17 -6.73 7.52
N LEU A 134 -10.55 -5.52 7.14
CA LEU A 134 -10.18 -4.99 5.84
C LEU A 134 -8.72 -4.61 5.86
N GLN A 135 -8.02 -4.97 4.80
CA GLN A 135 -6.62 -4.61 4.58
C GLN A 135 -6.53 -3.46 3.58
N ASN A 136 -5.55 -2.58 3.82
CA ASN A 136 -5.13 -1.56 2.88
C ASN A 136 -3.61 -1.44 2.96
N ASP A 137 -2.96 -1.41 1.84
CA ASP A 137 -1.53 -1.19 1.79
C ASP A 137 -1.16 -0.19 0.70
N CYS A 138 -0.11 0.56 0.94
CA CYS A 138 0.45 1.45 -0.05
C CYS A 138 1.93 1.70 0.21
N LYS A 139 2.58 2.31 -0.76
CA LYS A 139 3.99 2.70 -0.67
C LYS A 139 4.12 4.20 -0.87
N TYR A 140 4.90 4.84 -0.01
CA TYR A 140 5.29 6.23 -0.18
C TYR A 140 6.74 6.31 -0.65
N SER A 141 7.02 7.29 -1.51
CA SER A 141 8.34 7.62 -2.00
C SER A 141 8.49 9.14 -2.13
N ALA A 142 9.66 9.61 -2.51
CA ALA A 142 9.93 11.04 -2.72
C ALA A 142 9.00 11.71 -3.76
N VAL A 143 8.29 10.94 -4.59
CA VAL A 143 7.36 11.44 -5.62
C VAL A 143 5.89 11.34 -5.22
N GLY A 144 5.59 10.73 -4.09
CA GLY A 144 4.24 10.61 -3.56
C GLY A 144 3.84 9.20 -3.16
N GLN A 145 2.55 9.02 -2.99
CA GLN A 145 1.90 7.78 -2.59
C GLN A 145 1.58 6.91 -3.82
N ASP A 146 1.99 5.65 -3.78
CA ASP A 146 1.61 4.62 -4.74
C ASP A 146 0.56 3.69 -4.10
N ILE A 147 -0.70 3.96 -4.37
CA ILE A 147 -1.86 3.19 -3.89
C ILE A 147 -2.11 1.91 -4.72
N THR A 148 -1.37 1.72 -5.81
CA THR A 148 -1.49 0.53 -6.66
C THR A 148 -0.52 -0.57 -6.25
N TRP A 149 0.38 -0.24 -5.31
CA TRP A 149 1.26 -1.25 -4.72
C TRP A 149 0.45 -2.18 -3.83
N ASP A 150 0.54 -3.47 -4.11
CA ASP A 150 -0.23 -4.52 -3.44
C ASP A 150 0.73 -5.58 -2.89
N ALA A 151 0.69 -5.78 -1.59
CA ALA A 151 1.51 -6.75 -0.87
C ALA A 151 0.72 -7.99 -0.46
N VAL A 152 1.40 -9.11 -0.36
CA VAL A 152 0.83 -10.32 0.25
C VAL A 152 1.21 -10.35 1.73
N TRP A 153 0.24 -10.15 2.59
CA TRP A 153 0.40 -10.17 4.05
C TRP A 153 -0.86 -10.69 4.74
N GLU A 154 -0.75 -11.05 6.00
CA GLU A 154 -1.84 -11.67 6.76
C GLU A 154 -2.26 -10.76 7.92
N SER A 155 -3.56 -10.69 8.18
CA SER A 155 -4.12 -10.02 9.35
C SER A 155 -5.33 -10.76 9.89
N ALA A 156 -5.57 -10.59 11.17
CA ALA A 156 -6.81 -10.98 11.83
C ALA A 156 -7.23 -9.87 12.79
N ALA A 157 -8.52 -9.60 12.86
CA ALA A 157 -9.10 -8.62 13.77
C ALA A 157 -10.22 -9.22 14.60
N LEU A 158 -10.23 -8.93 15.90
CA LEU A 158 -11.24 -9.39 16.84
C LEU A 158 -11.71 -8.24 17.73
N ILE A 159 -13.02 -8.09 17.90
CA ILE A 159 -13.60 -7.16 18.88
C ILE A 159 -13.93 -7.94 20.15
N THR A 160 -13.43 -7.43 21.28
CA THR A 160 -13.65 -7.96 22.63
C THR A 160 -14.53 -6.99 23.44
N ASP A 161 -14.82 -7.33 24.69
CA ASP A 161 -15.64 -6.49 25.58
C ASP A 161 -14.98 -5.14 25.95
N SER A 162 -13.69 -4.96 25.72
CA SER A 162 -12.94 -3.78 26.14
C SER A 162 -11.95 -3.22 25.12
N ALA A 163 -11.84 -3.85 23.95
CA ALA A 163 -10.90 -3.45 22.91
C ALA A 163 -11.29 -4.08 21.57
N TRP A 164 -10.69 -3.59 20.51
CA TRP A 164 -10.48 -4.41 19.33
C TRP A 164 -8.97 -4.69 19.17
N ILE A 165 -8.67 -5.86 18.66
CA ILE A 165 -7.32 -6.41 18.57
C ILE A 165 -7.04 -6.66 17.09
N ALA A 166 -5.85 -6.33 16.64
CA ALA A 166 -5.35 -6.71 15.33
C ALA A 166 -4.03 -7.45 15.47
N GLU A 167 -3.94 -8.62 14.87
CA GLU A 167 -2.70 -9.35 14.65
C GLU A 167 -2.33 -9.27 13.18
N VAL A 168 -1.05 -9.00 12.93
CA VAL A 168 -0.54 -8.77 11.57
C VAL A 168 0.76 -9.53 11.39
N LYS A 169 0.91 -10.17 10.22
CA LYS A 169 2.15 -10.77 9.75
C LYS A 169 2.55 -10.16 8.42
N ILE A 170 3.68 -9.50 8.42
CA ILE A 170 4.25 -8.87 7.23
C ILE A 170 5.47 -9.69 6.79
N PRO A 171 5.36 -10.51 5.74
CA PRO A 171 6.49 -11.26 5.22
C PRO A 171 7.58 -10.32 4.71
N TYR A 172 8.84 -10.69 4.90
CA TYR A 172 9.97 -9.90 4.38
C TYR A 172 9.97 -9.79 2.85
N SER A 173 9.25 -10.67 2.15
CA SER A 173 9.02 -10.55 0.70
C SER A 173 8.22 -9.30 0.29
N ALA A 174 7.41 -8.76 1.20
CA ALA A 174 6.67 -7.52 1.00
C ALA A 174 7.54 -6.27 1.19
N LEU A 175 8.67 -6.38 1.89
CA LEU A 175 9.53 -5.26 2.26
C LEU A 175 10.84 -5.27 1.46
N ARG A 176 11.42 -4.09 1.30
CA ARG A 176 12.80 -3.92 0.82
C ARG A 176 13.63 -3.34 1.94
N PHE A 177 14.66 -4.05 2.35
CA PHE A 177 15.56 -3.61 3.42
C PHE A 177 17.01 -3.98 3.09
N PRO A 178 18.01 -3.28 3.68
CA PRO A 178 19.41 -3.55 3.42
C PRO A 178 19.85 -4.89 4.05
N LYS A 179 20.82 -5.56 3.42
CA LYS A 179 21.44 -6.75 4.00
C LYS A 179 22.50 -6.36 5.00
N ILE A 180 22.10 -6.12 6.23
CA ILE A 180 22.96 -5.81 7.38
C ILE A 180 22.58 -6.68 8.56
N GLU A 181 23.49 -6.92 9.49
CA GLU A 181 23.27 -7.80 10.65
C GLU A 181 22.22 -7.21 11.58
N ASP A 182 22.38 -5.97 12.01
CA ASP A 182 21.47 -5.26 12.90
C ASP A 182 20.59 -4.28 12.09
N GLN A 183 19.30 -4.54 12.02
CA GLN A 183 18.35 -3.66 11.35
C GLN A 183 17.89 -2.54 12.29
N VAL A 184 17.83 -1.33 11.75
CA VAL A 184 17.23 -0.16 12.42
C VAL A 184 16.23 0.45 11.46
N TRP A 185 14.95 0.16 11.65
CA TRP A 185 13.89 0.66 10.79
C TRP A 185 13.23 1.89 11.39
N GLY A 186 12.89 2.86 10.55
CA GLY A 186 11.96 3.91 10.96
C GLY A 186 10.56 3.32 11.11
N ILE A 187 9.81 3.75 12.12
CA ILE A 187 8.45 3.25 12.36
C ILE A 187 7.56 4.31 13.00
N ASP A 188 6.32 4.34 12.59
CA ASP A 188 5.24 4.94 13.36
C ASP A 188 3.95 4.12 13.22
N MET A 189 3.01 4.37 14.12
CA MET A 189 1.73 3.72 14.13
C MET A 189 0.64 4.77 14.31
N TRP A 190 -0.43 4.65 13.49
CA TRP A 190 -1.52 5.62 13.44
C TRP A 190 -2.84 4.93 13.75
N ARG A 191 -3.58 5.43 14.74
CA ARG A 191 -4.93 4.98 15.04
C ARG A 191 -5.93 6.04 14.61
N ASN A 192 -6.94 5.64 13.84
CA ASN A 192 -8.13 6.43 13.57
C ASN A 192 -9.28 5.93 14.44
N ILE A 193 -9.92 6.86 15.18
CA ILE A 193 -11.18 6.62 15.88
C ILE A 193 -12.25 7.41 15.16
N HIS A 194 -12.93 6.78 14.23
CA HIS A 194 -13.82 7.43 13.27
C HIS A 194 -14.93 8.23 13.96
N ARG A 195 -15.57 7.66 14.98
CA ARG A 195 -16.67 8.32 15.72
C ARG A 195 -16.26 9.60 16.44
N TYR A 196 -14.96 9.79 16.72
CA TYR A 196 -14.42 10.99 17.36
C TYR A 196 -13.74 11.93 16.38
N HIS A 197 -13.59 11.49 15.11
CA HIS A 197 -12.75 12.17 14.12
C HIS A 197 -11.33 12.41 14.64
N GLU A 198 -10.81 11.45 15.42
CA GLU A 198 -9.54 11.55 16.11
C GLU A 198 -8.50 10.67 15.43
N TYR A 199 -7.36 11.27 15.14
CA TYR A 199 -6.16 10.58 14.71
C TYR A 199 -5.10 10.69 15.79
N SER A 200 -4.50 9.57 16.16
CA SER A 200 -3.40 9.53 17.11
C SER A 200 -2.22 8.75 16.53
N THR A 201 -1.00 9.19 16.88
CA THR A 201 0.27 8.61 16.43
C THR A 201 1.09 8.15 17.60
N TRP A 202 1.95 7.18 17.39
CA TRP A 202 2.86 6.74 18.44
C TRP A 202 3.93 7.81 18.72
N SER A 203 4.61 8.32 17.69
CA SER A 203 5.51 9.47 17.82
C SER A 203 4.71 10.78 17.77
N TRP A 204 5.19 11.80 18.44
CA TRP A 204 4.62 13.11 18.21
C TRP A 204 4.99 13.63 16.82
N VAL A 205 3.98 13.99 16.04
CA VAL A 205 4.14 14.55 14.70
C VAL A 205 3.50 15.93 14.66
N ASP A 206 4.26 16.92 14.19
CA ASP A 206 3.69 18.26 13.96
C ASP A 206 2.76 18.22 12.74
N ASN A 207 1.47 18.46 12.96
CA ASN A 207 0.46 18.43 11.91
C ASN A 207 0.56 19.58 10.89
N LYS A 208 1.48 20.51 11.08
CA LYS A 208 1.83 21.58 10.14
C LYS A 208 3.05 21.23 9.29
N SER A 209 3.76 20.16 9.62
CA SER A 209 4.94 19.75 8.91
C SER A 209 4.58 19.04 7.60
N GLN A 210 5.29 19.37 6.53
CA GLN A 210 5.21 18.62 5.26
C GLN A 210 6.06 17.35 5.27
N ASP A 211 7.08 17.29 6.13
CA ASP A 211 7.94 16.13 6.32
C ASP A 211 7.61 15.46 7.65
N ILE A 212 6.70 14.47 7.60
CA ILE A 212 6.26 13.72 8.78
C ILE A 212 7.25 12.65 9.20
N PHE A 213 8.01 12.07 8.26
CA PHE A 213 8.91 10.95 8.51
C PHE A 213 10.06 11.29 9.47
N ARG A 214 10.45 12.56 9.53
CA ARG A 214 11.47 13.04 10.47
C ARG A 214 11.13 12.82 11.95
N TYR A 215 9.83 12.71 12.25
CA TYR A 215 9.33 12.53 13.62
C TYR A 215 9.21 11.06 14.02
N TYR A 216 9.21 10.15 13.04
CA TYR A 216 9.01 8.74 13.28
C TYR A 216 10.07 8.17 14.22
N GLY A 217 9.64 7.24 15.07
CA GLY A 217 10.49 6.49 15.96
C GLY A 217 11.34 5.46 15.23
N THR A 218 11.98 4.58 16.00
CA THR A 218 12.78 3.50 15.46
C THR A 218 12.34 2.15 16.01
N LEU A 219 12.33 1.14 15.14
CA LEU A 219 12.19 -0.27 15.48
C LEU A 219 13.57 -0.91 15.40
N THR A 220 14.01 -1.48 16.52
CA THR A 220 15.32 -2.13 16.69
C THR A 220 15.16 -3.58 17.12
N GLY A 221 16.28 -4.29 17.31
CA GLY A 221 16.28 -5.67 17.79
C GLY A 221 16.10 -6.71 16.70
N ILE A 222 15.78 -6.35 15.48
CA ILE A 222 15.72 -7.25 14.33
C ILE A 222 17.15 -7.55 13.86
N ARG A 223 17.55 -8.83 13.90
CA ARG A 223 18.92 -9.28 13.61
C ARG A 223 18.92 -10.53 12.74
N ASP A 224 20.00 -10.69 11.98
CA ASP A 224 20.28 -11.90 11.20
C ASP A 224 19.14 -12.31 10.25
N ILE A 225 18.44 -11.33 9.70
CA ILE A 225 17.46 -11.57 8.65
C ILE A 225 18.08 -11.31 7.29
N ASN A 226 17.68 -12.10 6.29
CA ASN A 226 18.12 -11.94 4.93
C ASN A 226 16.98 -11.42 4.05
N PRO A 227 17.24 -10.41 3.20
CA PRO A 227 16.29 -10.04 2.18
C PRO A 227 15.95 -11.28 1.33
N PRO A 228 14.68 -11.66 1.21
CA PRO A 228 14.30 -12.83 0.42
C PRO A 228 14.60 -12.61 -1.06
N VAL A 229 14.79 -13.70 -1.78
CA VAL A 229 14.86 -13.66 -3.24
C VAL A 229 13.49 -13.18 -3.75
N ARG A 230 13.47 -12.02 -4.38
CA ARG A 230 12.25 -11.41 -4.91
C ARG A 230 12.04 -11.91 -6.32
N LEU A 231 11.39 -13.07 -6.43
CA LEU A 231 11.00 -13.66 -7.69
C LEU A 231 9.52 -13.99 -7.65
N SER A 232 8.76 -13.35 -8.52
CA SER A 232 7.34 -13.60 -8.71
C SER A 232 7.08 -14.03 -10.15
N PHE A 233 6.30 -15.08 -10.32
CA PHE A 233 5.75 -15.54 -11.58
C PHE A 233 4.24 -15.53 -11.48
N SER A 234 3.59 -14.81 -12.37
CA SER A 234 2.13 -14.71 -12.44
C SER A 234 1.66 -15.16 -13.83
N PRO A 235 1.57 -16.47 -14.10
CA PRO A 235 0.99 -16.95 -15.34
C PRO A 235 -0.52 -16.66 -15.36
N TYR A 236 -1.05 -16.32 -16.52
CA TYR A 236 -2.49 -16.13 -16.69
C TYR A 236 -2.99 -16.72 -18.00
N VAL A 237 -4.27 -17.05 -17.98
CA VAL A 237 -5.05 -17.45 -19.15
C VAL A 237 -6.37 -16.70 -19.13
N SER A 238 -6.71 -16.04 -20.22
CA SER A 238 -7.98 -15.33 -20.39
C SER A 238 -8.75 -15.89 -21.58
N GLY A 239 -10.05 -16.09 -21.38
CA GLY A 239 -10.99 -16.51 -22.41
C GLY A 239 -11.92 -15.36 -22.78
N TYR A 240 -12.12 -15.14 -24.08
CA TYR A 240 -12.98 -14.10 -24.60
C TYR A 240 -14.07 -14.71 -25.48
N VAL A 241 -15.26 -14.20 -25.32
CA VAL A 241 -16.41 -14.45 -26.20
C VAL A 241 -16.87 -13.10 -26.74
N GLU A 242 -16.79 -12.92 -28.03
CA GLU A 242 -17.06 -11.64 -28.71
C GLU A 242 -18.14 -11.81 -29.76
N LYS A 243 -19.04 -10.84 -29.83
CA LYS A 243 -19.98 -10.68 -30.92
C LYS A 243 -19.81 -9.29 -31.53
N SER A 244 -19.31 -9.25 -32.76
CA SER A 244 -19.19 -8.00 -33.51
C SER A 244 -20.51 -7.70 -34.24
N PRO A 245 -20.93 -6.43 -34.35
CA PRO A 245 -22.08 -6.02 -35.19
C PRO A 245 -21.93 -6.42 -36.66
N GLU A 246 -20.68 -6.59 -37.10
CA GLU A 246 -20.35 -6.94 -38.50
C GLU A 246 -20.33 -8.47 -38.74
N ASN A 247 -20.41 -9.27 -37.68
CA ASN A 247 -20.36 -10.70 -37.77
C ASN A 247 -21.50 -11.32 -36.95
N GLU A 248 -22.40 -12.04 -37.60
CA GLU A 248 -23.56 -12.69 -36.96
C GLU A 248 -23.17 -13.82 -36.01
N ASN A 249 -21.96 -14.37 -36.15
CA ASN A 249 -21.48 -15.47 -35.36
C ASN A 249 -20.67 -15.00 -34.13
N TRP A 250 -20.85 -15.74 -33.02
CA TRP A 250 -20.00 -15.60 -31.87
C TRP A 250 -18.58 -16.11 -32.18
N SER A 251 -17.58 -15.31 -31.89
CA SER A 251 -16.18 -15.73 -31.91
C SER A 251 -15.67 -15.93 -30.49
N TRP A 252 -14.82 -16.94 -30.32
CA TRP A 252 -14.15 -17.16 -29.03
C TRP A 252 -12.65 -17.30 -29.27
N PHE A 253 -11.89 -16.82 -28.32
CA PHE A 253 -10.43 -16.96 -28.35
C PHE A 253 -9.83 -17.02 -26.95
N LEU A 254 -8.70 -17.69 -26.84
CA LEU A 254 -7.92 -17.78 -25.61
C LEU A 254 -6.66 -16.95 -25.77
N ARG A 255 -6.26 -16.31 -24.68
CA ARG A 255 -4.99 -15.65 -24.53
C ARG A 255 -4.29 -16.21 -23.32
N GLY A 256 -2.97 -16.27 -23.34
CA GLY A 256 -2.16 -16.67 -22.21
C GLY A 256 -0.88 -15.85 -22.18
N GLY A 257 -0.42 -15.52 -21.01
CA GLY A 257 0.78 -14.74 -20.79
C GLY A 257 1.41 -15.04 -19.44
N LEU A 258 2.48 -14.32 -19.15
CA LEU A 258 3.25 -14.47 -17.94
C LEU A 258 3.81 -13.13 -17.52
N ASP A 259 3.61 -12.77 -16.28
CA ASP A 259 4.30 -11.66 -15.66
C ASP A 259 5.41 -12.21 -14.76
N LEU A 260 6.60 -11.66 -14.94
CA LEU A 260 7.79 -11.97 -14.17
C LEU A 260 8.27 -10.71 -13.46
N ARG A 261 8.45 -10.81 -12.17
CA ARG A 261 9.14 -9.78 -11.39
C ARG A 261 10.32 -10.40 -10.68
N TYR A 262 11.50 -9.82 -10.88
CA TYR A 262 12.75 -10.29 -10.28
C TYR A 262 13.55 -9.14 -9.69
N GLY A 263 13.82 -9.19 -8.40
CA GLY A 263 14.73 -8.27 -7.75
C GLY A 263 16.18 -8.60 -8.10
N LEU A 264 16.78 -7.82 -9.00
CA LEU A 264 18.17 -7.98 -9.41
C LEU A 264 19.15 -7.79 -8.24
N ASN A 265 18.87 -6.81 -7.42
CA ASN A 265 19.59 -6.52 -6.17
C ASN A 265 18.69 -5.64 -5.27
N GLU A 266 19.20 -5.16 -4.15
CA GLU A 266 18.45 -4.33 -3.20
C GLU A 266 17.83 -3.07 -3.84
N SER A 267 18.49 -2.53 -4.86
CA SER A 267 18.14 -1.26 -5.51
C SER A 267 17.32 -1.40 -6.78
N TYR A 268 17.47 -2.51 -7.51
CA TYR A 268 16.92 -2.66 -8.86
C TYR A 268 16.00 -3.87 -8.97
N THR A 269 14.90 -3.69 -9.71
CA THR A 269 13.93 -4.73 -10.03
C THR A 269 13.77 -4.83 -11.55
N LEU A 270 13.75 -6.05 -12.05
CA LEU A 270 13.36 -6.40 -13.41
C LEU A 270 11.88 -6.80 -13.39
N ASP A 271 11.06 -6.07 -14.14
CA ASP A 271 9.68 -6.43 -14.42
C ASP A 271 9.57 -6.79 -15.91
N MET A 272 8.97 -7.94 -16.20
CA MET A 272 8.78 -8.42 -17.58
C MET A 272 7.39 -8.99 -17.74
N MET A 273 6.72 -8.61 -18.82
CA MET A 273 5.45 -9.16 -19.24
C MET A 273 5.63 -9.87 -20.60
N LEU A 274 5.17 -11.09 -20.69
CA LEU A 274 5.09 -11.85 -21.94
C LEU A 274 3.64 -11.95 -22.37
N ILE A 275 3.33 -11.45 -23.57
CA ILE A 275 2.01 -11.44 -24.19
C ILE A 275 0.97 -10.79 -23.24
N PRO A 276 1.18 -9.54 -22.81
CA PRO A 276 0.30 -8.91 -21.83
C PRO A 276 -1.14 -8.82 -22.35
N ASP A 277 -2.09 -9.09 -21.45
CA ASP A 277 -3.51 -8.91 -21.68
C ASP A 277 -4.07 -7.85 -20.74
N PHE A 278 -4.45 -6.72 -21.29
CA PHE A 278 -5.01 -5.59 -20.54
C PHE A 278 -6.55 -5.55 -20.54
N GLY A 279 -7.21 -6.66 -20.93
CA GLY A 279 -8.67 -6.72 -20.98
C GLY A 279 -9.39 -6.55 -19.64
N GLN A 280 -8.68 -6.70 -18.52
CA GLN A 280 -9.21 -6.45 -17.17
C GLN A 280 -9.06 -4.99 -16.71
N VAL A 281 -8.28 -4.19 -17.44
CA VAL A 281 -8.07 -2.78 -17.07
C VAL A 281 -9.35 -1.99 -17.33
N GLN A 282 -9.75 -1.18 -16.35
CA GLN A 282 -10.91 -0.32 -16.48
C GLN A 282 -10.77 0.59 -17.70
N SER A 283 -11.81 0.62 -18.55
CA SER A 283 -11.85 1.51 -19.70
C SER A 283 -11.82 2.97 -19.26
N ASP A 284 -11.28 3.83 -20.12
CA ASP A 284 -11.30 5.27 -19.90
C ASP A 284 -12.68 5.85 -20.16
N ASP A 285 -13.04 6.90 -19.44
CA ASP A 285 -14.27 7.64 -19.67
C ASP A 285 -14.22 8.34 -21.02
N GLN A 286 -15.34 8.31 -21.74
CA GLN A 286 -15.44 9.05 -23.00
C GLN A 286 -15.55 10.55 -22.70
N ILE A 287 -14.55 11.32 -23.10
CA ILE A 287 -14.52 12.77 -22.95
C ILE A 287 -14.70 13.41 -24.34
N LEU A 288 -15.70 14.28 -24.46
CA LEU A 288 -15.85 15.10 -25.66
C LEU A 288 -14.75 16.16 -25.69
N ASN A 289 -13.76 15.98 -26.57
CA ASN A 289 -12.68 16.94 -26.72
C ASN A 289 -13.07 18.08 -27.65
N LEU A 290 -13.25 19.25 -27.09
CA LEU A 290 -13.54 20.49 -27.84
C LEU A 290 -12.27 21.36 -28.01
N THR A 291 -11.11 20.84 -27.64
CA THR A 291 -9.83 21.56 -27.73
C THR A 291 -8.94 20.96 -28.84
N PRO A 292 -7.98 21.72 -29.39
CA PRO A 292 -7.02 21.19 -30.37
C PRO A 292 -5.94 20.29 -29.73
N PHE A 293 -5.95 20.10 -28.41
CA PHE A 293 -4.94 19.34 -27.70
C PHE A 293 -5.37 17.87 -27.50
N GLU A 294 -4.42 16.95 -27.53
CA GLU A 294 -4.62 15.54 -27.21
C GLU A 294 -5.11 15.39 -25.76
N ILE A 295 -6.18 14.60 -25.54
CA ILE A 295 -6.60 14.23 -24.21
C ILE A 295 -5.58 13.21 -23.68
N ARG A 296 -5.01 13.50 -22.52
CA ARG A 296 -4.15 12.57 -21.79
C ARG A 296 -4.96 11.88 -20.72
N TYR A 297 -4.96 10.56 -20.74
CA TYR A 297 -5.57 9.70 -19.73
C TYR A 297 -4.51 9.18 -18.78
N ASP A 298 -4.87 9.01 -17.51
CA ASP A 298 -4.01 8.39 -16.53
C ASP A 298 -3.72 6.94 -16.89
N GLU A 299 -2.52 6.48 -16.60
CA GLU A 299 -2.13 5.10 -16.82
C GLU A 299 -2.80 4.20 -15.76
N LYS A 300 -3.47 3.14 -16.21
CA LYS A 300 -4.18 2.18 -15.34
C LYS A 300 -3.60 0.77 -15.43
N ARG A 301 -2.67 0.53 -16.35
CA ARG A 301 -2.03 -0.77 -16.53
C ARG A 301 -0.90 -0.91 -15.53
N GLN A 302 -1.01 -1.86 -14.60
CA GLN A 302 -0.09 -2.04 -13.46
C GLN A 302 1.40 -2.03 -13.84
N PHE A 303 1.77 -2.65 -14.95
CA PHE A 303 3.16 -2.63 -15.42
C PHE A 303 3.71 -1.22 -15.63
N PHE A 304 2.89 -0.30 -16.11
CA PHE A 304 3.30 1.07 -16.42
C PHE A 304 3.06 2.05 -15.26
N THR A 305 2.34 1.67 -14.20
CA THR A 305 2.12 2.52 -13.02
C THR A 305 3.24 2.41 -12.00
N GLU A 306 3.94 1.28 -11.94
CA GLU A 306 5.06 1.10 -11.00
C GLU A 306 6.31 1.82 -11.47
N ALA A 307 7.00 2.50 -10.54
CA ALA A 307 8.21 3.28 -10.78
C ALA A 307 8.05 4.37 -11.86
N THR A 308 6.85 4.94 -11.97
CA THR A 308 6.53 6.00 -12.93
C THR A 308 7.41 7.22 -12.77
N GLU A 309 7.83 7.52 -11.54
CA GLU A 309 8.72 8.65 -11.23
C GLU A 309 10.02 8.67 -12.03
N LEU A 310 10.50 7.50 -12.47
CA LEU A 310 11.72 7.41 -13.28
C LEU A 310 11.44 7.64 -14.76
N PHE A 311 10.24 7.31 -15.25
CA PHE A 311 9.86 7.36 -16.66
C PHE A 311 9.07 8.61 -17.02
N ASP A 312 8.41 9.24 -16.05
CA ASP A 312 7.51 10.39 -16.26
C ASP A 312 8.23 11.74 -16.17
N LYS A 313 9.55 11.73 -16.01
CA LYS A 313 10.35 12.94 -15.95
C LYS A 313 10.26 13.74 -17.25
N CYS A 314 9.92 15.02 -17.10
CA CYS A 314 9.75 15.96 -18.21
C CYS A 314 8.68 15.55 -19.24
N GLU A 315 7.77 14.64 -18.89
CA GLU A 315 6.68 14.15 -19.75
C GLU A 315 7.14 13.64 -21.13
N ILE A 316 8.36 13.14 -21.22
CA ILE A 316 8.96 12.68 -22.51
C ILE A 316 8.31 11.37 -22.95
N PHE A 317 7.94 10.51 -21.98
CA PHE A 317 7.40 9.19 -22.26
C PHE A 317 5.94 9.07 -21.80
N TYR A 318 5.01 9.03 -22.76
CA TYR A 318 3.59 8.80 -22.49
C TYR A 318 3.27 7.33 -22.73
N THR A 319 3.14 6.55 -21.65
CA THR A 319 2.98 5.09 -21.66
C THR A 319 1.77 4.60 -22.42
N ARG A 320 0.66 5.38 -22.43
CA ARG A 320 -0.59 5.06 -23.14
C ARG A 320 -0.42 4.90 -24.65
N ARG A 321 0.65 5.42 -25.23
CA ARG A 321 0.99 5.19 -26.65
C ARG A 321 1.50 3.79 -26.93
N VAL A 322 1.96 3.06 -25.90
CA VAL A 322 2.39 1.66 -26.05
C VAL A 322 1.15 0.77 -26.17
N GLY A 323 1.00 0.09 -27.31
CA GLY A 323 -0.18 -0.71 -27.63
C GLY A 323 -1.33 0.07 -28.30
N SER A 324 -1.10 1.35 -28.64
CA SER A 324 -2.10 2.16 -29.35
C SER A 324 -2.33 1.70 -30.80
N MET A 325 -3.22 2.38 -31.50
CA MET A 325 -3.56 2.10 -32.90
C MET A 325 -2.31 2.04 -33.80
N PRO A 326 -2.19 1.04 -34.67
CA PRO A 326 -1.08 0.92 -35.63
C PRO A 326 -0.97 2.16 -36.52
N LYS A 327 0.25 2.63 -36.75
CA LYS A 327 0.52 3.83 -37.58
C LYS A 327 -0.11 3.75 -38.95
N ASN A 328 -0.20 2.55 -39.53
CA ASN A 328 -0.74 2.34 -40.90
C ASN A 328 -2.15 1.72 -40.86
N TYR A 329 -2.93 1.99 -39.83
CA TYR A 329 -4.29 1.43 -39.65
C TYR A 329 -5.18 1.65 -40.88
N TYR A 330 -5.16 2.84 -41.44
CA TYR A 330 -5.99 3.22 -42.61
C TYR A 330 -5.45 2.75 -43.96
N ALA A 331 -4.17 2.36 -44.05
CA ALA A 331 -3.55 1.96 -45.32
C ALA A 331 -4.24 0.74 -45.99
N GLY A 332 -4.84 -0.14 -45.19
CA GLY A 332 -5.64 -1.26 -45.68
C GLY A 332 -6.93 -0.80 -46.36
N TYR A 333 -7.54 0.29 -45.89
CA TYR A 333 -8.74 0.86 -46.47
C TYR A 333 -8.43 1.66 -47.72
N ASP A 334 -7.31 2.38 -47.76
CA ASP A 334 -6.89 3.23 -48.88
C ASP A 334 -6.48 2.42 -50.10
N SER A 335 -6.14 1.14 -49.92
CA SER A 335 -5.67 0.23 -50.99
C SER A 335 -6.74 -0.75 -51.50
N LEU A 336 -7.98 -0.69 -51.04
CA LEU A 336 -9.07 -1.58 -51.41
C LEU A 336 -9.49 -1.40 -52.87
N LYS A 337 -9.67 -2.52 -53.56
CA LYS A 337 -10.28 -2.58 -54.89
C LYS A 337 -11.82 -2.68 -54.77
N GLU A 338 -12.52 -2.41 -55.86
CA GLU A 338 -13.98 -2.32 -55.95
C GLU A 338 -14.74 -3.53 -55.38
N ASN A 339 -14.12 -4.73 -55.35
CA ASN A 339 -14.72 -5.97 -54.82
C ASN A 339 -14.07 -6.51 -53.56
N GLU A 340 -13.21 -5.72 -52.90
CA GLU A 340 -12.51 -6.11 -51.70
C GLU A 340 -13.11 -5.42 -50.46
N LYS A 341 -13.18 -6.11 -49.35
CA LYS A 341 -13.52 -5.53 -48.05
C LYS A 341 -12.51 -5.96 -47.01
N VAL A 342 -12.26 -5.08 -46.03
CA VAL A 342 -11.48 -5.41 -44.87
C VAL A 342 -12.29 -6.36 -43.98
N THR A 343 -11.80 -7.55 -43.77
CA THR A 343 -12.46 -8.56 -42.90
C THR A 343 -12.01 -8.45 -41.45
N LYS A 344 -10.79 -7.94 -41.21
CA LYS A 344 -10.25 -7.72 -39.87
C LYS A 344 -9.14 -6.67 -39.91
N ASN A 345 -9.30 -5.61 -39.17
CA ASN A 345 -8.26 -4.59 -38.98
C ASN A 345 -8.13 -4.28 -37.47
N PRO A 346 -7.10 -4.78 -36.80
CA PRO A 346 -6.93 -4.53 -35.36
C PRO A 346 -6.70 -3.04 -35.09
N ASP A 347 -7.47 -2.46 -34.21
CA ASP A 347 -7.36 -1.07 -33.75
C ASP A 347 -6.28 -0.86 -32.67
N GLN A 348 -5.73 -1.96 -32.17
CA GLN A 348 -4.68 -1.94 -31.15
C GLN A 348 -3.47 -2.78 -31.57
N THR A 349 -2.29 -2.25 -31.32
CA THR A 349 -1.03 -2.97 -31.51
C THR A 349 -0.84 -3.99 -30.41
N ARG A 350 -0.65 -5.27 -30.78
CA ARG A 350 -0.40 -6.34 -29.84
C ARG A 350 1.02 -6.25 -29.30
N ILE A 351 1.14 -6.13 -27.99
CA ILE A 351 2.42 -6.19 -27.28
C ILE A 351 2.79 -7.65 -27.09
N ILE A 352 3.98 -8.05 -27.51
CA ILE A 352 4.50 -9.41 -27.33
C ILE A 352 5.32 -9.49 -26.04
N ASN A 353 6.11 -8.46 -25.79
CA ASN A 353 6.95 -8.34 -24.60
C ASN A 353 7.02 -6.88 -24.16
N ALA A 354 6.96 -6.68 -22.86
CA ALA A 354 7.33 -5.44 -22.23
C ALA A 354 8.28 -5.75 -21.07
N THR A 355 9.43 -5.10 -21.06
CA THR A 355 10.45 -5.32 -20.03
C THR A 355 10.97 -3.97 -19.55
N LYS A 356 11.03 -3.78 -18.23
CA LYS A 356 11.64 -2.61 -17.60
C LYS A 356 12.59 -3.04 -16.49
N ILE A 357 13.63 -2.25 -16.29
CA ILE A 357 14.48 -2.30 -15.09
C ILE A 357 14.31 -0.97 -14.41
N SER A 358 13.88 -1.00 -13.16
CA SER A 358 13.65 0.20 -12.37
C SER A 358 14.32 0.07 -11.00
N GLY A 359 14.73 1.18 -10.45
CA GLY A 359 15.33 1.23 -9.12
C GLY A 359 16.15 2.47 -8.90
N ARG A 360 16.59 2.66 -7.66
CA ARG A 360 17.45 3.77 -7.27
C ARG A 360 18.42 3.28 -6.19
N ASN A 361 19.70 3.55 -6.37
CA ASN A 361 20.70 3.18 -5.37
C ASN A 361 20.82 4.25 -4.27
N ALA A 362 21.51 3.92 -3.18
CA ALA A 362 21.73 4.84 -2.06
C ALA A 362 22.49 6.13 -2.44
N LYS A 363 23.17 6.15 -3.59
CA LYS A 363 23.87 7.35 -4.13
C LYS A 363 22.96 8.20 -5.01
N GLY A 364 21.68 7.85 -5.13
CA GLY A 364 20.71 8.62 -5.91
C GLY A 364 20.71 8.34 -7.42
N LEU A 365 21.48 7.36 -7.91
CA LEU A 365 21.42 6.92 -9.30
C LEU A 365 20.17 6.06 -9.50
N GLY A 366 19.28 6.51 -10.35
CA GLY A 366 18.05 5.83 -10.74
C GLY A 366 17.91 5.76 -12.25
#